data_f10871cbffca1602769cc8b00d9fd97e
#
_entry.id   f10871cbffca1602769cc8b00d9fd97e
#
_cell.length_a   1.000
_cell.length_b   1.000
_cell.length_c   1.000
_cell.angle_alpha   90.00
_cell.angle_beta   90.00
_cell.angle_gamma   90.00
#
_symmetry.space_group_name_H-M   'P 1'
#
loop_
_entity.id
_entity.type
_entity.pdbx_description
1 polymer ?
#
loop_
_entity_poly.entity_id
_entity_poly.type
_entity_poly.pdbx_seq_one_letter_code
_entity_poly.pdbx_strand_id
1 'polypeptide(L)'
;MLTKNFIEFLYEAAHIQRWNDHIRPGGFTELDKQAHKMMILYVLARHEEDDHGAKLNWRVLIEGGIFEFLHRNVLTDIKPPVFHELVRVHGKQLNSWVYEELKRRIPEIDADFMARMEEFFDNPAFYPKEKKLLRAAHYLATQWEFNIIYHFNQGIFGIEETRQAIESEIEDHYDLAGVQKLALKGKSSKFIDLVGQLRFQKRWAQSPRVPETSVMGHVLLVAIMGYFCAVKINACDERVVNAFLCGLFHALPEVLT
;
A
#
# COMPACT_ATOMS: atom_id res chain seq x y z
N MET A 1 4.31 -6.24 -20.00
CA MET A 1 4.02 -5.22 -18.98
C MET A 1 5.26 -4.57 -18.36
N LEU A 2 6.40 -5.24 -18.16
CA LEU A 2 7.64 -4.60 -17.67
C LEU A 2 8.30 -3.77 -18.77
N THR A 3 7.79 -2.58 -19.00
CA THR A 3 8.27 -1.61 -19.98
C THR A 3 8.79 -0.36 -19.29
N LYS A 4 9.48 0.50 -20.04
CA LYS A 4 9.96 1.78 -19.54
C LYS A 4 8.82 2.61 -18.97
N ASN A 5 7.71 2.75 -19.71
CA ASN A 5 6.54 3.54 -19.28
C ASN A 5 5.99 3.04 -17.95
N PHE A 6 5.86 1.72 -17.77
CA PHE A 6 5.38 1.15 -16.51
C PHE A 6 6.33 1.44 -15.35
N ILE A 7 7.64 1.27 -15.55
CA ILE A 7 8.64 1.53 -14.51
C ILE A 7 8.63 3.00 -14.12
N GLU A 8 8.63 3.92 -15.09
CA GLU A 8 8.56 5.36 -14.83
C GLU A 8 7.28 5.71 -14.06
N PHE A 9 6.13 5.14 -14.46
CA PHE A 9 4.86 5.33 -13.76
C PHE A 9 4.91 4.87 -12.28
N LEU A 10 5.54 3.73 -11.99
CA LEU A 10 5.71 3.29 -10.60
C LEU A 10 6.56 4.28 -9.78
N TYR A 11 7.61 4.84 -10.40
CA TYR A 11 8.48 5.81 -9.72
C TYR A 11 7.81 7.16 -9.44
N GLU A 12 6.76 7.54 -10.16
CA GLU A 12 6.01 8.77 -9.89
C GLU A 12 5.48 8.83 -8.45
N ALA A 13 5.12 7.68 -7.87
CA ALA A 13 4.65 7.60 -6.49
C ALA A 13 5.68 8.08 -5.45
N ALA A 14 6.97 8.11 -5.79
CA ALA A 14 8.02 8.68 -4.94
C ALA A 14 7.94 10.22 -4.85
N HIS A 15 7.26 10.87 -5.79
CA HIS A 15 7.02 12.32 -5.80
C HIS A 15 5.70 12.71 -5.13
N ILE A 16 4.75 11.77 -4.97
CA ILE A 16 3.48 12.03 -4.32
C ILE A 16 3.71 12.15 -2.81
N GLN A 17 3.72 13.41 -2.35
CA GLN A 17 3.95 13.72 -0.95
C GLN A 17 2.67 13.57 -0.14
N ARG A 18 2.75 12.84 0.96
CA ARG A 18 1.65 12.66 1.91
C ARG A 18 1.76 13.67 3.05
N TRP A 19 0.65 14.05 3.63
CA TRP A 19 0.59 15.01 4.75
C TRP A 19 1.25 16.36 4.41
N ASN A 20 1.12 16.81 3.15
CA ASN A 20 1.76 18.03 2.66
C ASN A 20 1.15 19.32 3.24
N ASP A 21 0.02 19.23 3.93
CA ASP A 21 -0.64 20.29 4.67
C ASP A 21 -0.38 20.25 6.18
N HIS A 22 0.53 19.40 6.64
CA HIS A 22 0.93 19.22 8.03
C HIS A 22 2.44 19.42 8.20
N ILE A 23 2.84 19.81 9.43
CA ILE A 23 4.25 19.77 9.83
C ILE A 23 4.67 18.31 9.93
N ARG A 24 5.67 17.92 9.16
CA ARG A 24 6.12 16.53 9.08
C ARG A 24 7.63 16.42 8.94
N PRO A 25 8.27 15.37 9.47
CA PRO A 25 9.61 14.99 9.04
C PRO A 25 9.58 14.61 7.56
N GLY A 26 10.71 14.68 6.86
CA GLY A 26 10.81 14.23 5.48
C GLY A 26 10.49 12.73 5.32
N GLY A 27 10.23 12.30 4.09
CA GLY A 27 10.13 10.87 3.77
C GLY A 27 8.70 10.26 3.83
N PHE A 28 7.64 11.08 3.80
CA PHE A 28 6.27 10.58 3.68
C PHE A 28 5.80 10.64 2.23
N THR A 29 6.12 9.62 1.45
CA THR A 29 5.66 9.47 0.08
C THR A 29 4.57 8.41 -0.05
N GLU A 30 3.80 8.46 -1.13
CA GLU A 30 2.79 7.43 -1.42
C GLU A 30 3.46 6.07 -1.65
N LEU A 31 4.61 6.05 -2.33
CA LEU A 31 5.37 4.82 -2.56
C LEU A 31 5.73 4.12 -1.23
N ASP A 32 6.22 4.87 -0.24
CA ASP A 32 6.59 4.34 1.07
C ASP A 32 5.37 3.84 1.85
N LYS A 33 4.26 4.58 1.77
CA LYS A 33 3.01 4.17 2.43
C LYS A 33 2.50 2.85 1.86
N GLN A 34 2.51 2.70 0.55
CA GLN A 34 2.04 1.47 -0.09
C GLN A 34 2.94 0.28 0.23
N ALA A 35 4.27 0.49 0.30
CA ALA A 35 5.21 -0.55 0.74
C ALA A 35 4.92 -1.00 2.17
N HIS A 36 4.78 -0.05 3.10
CA HIS A 36 4.46 -0.35 4.50
C HIS A 36 3.11 -1.04 4.65
N LYS A 37 2.09 -0.60 3.90
CA LYS A 37 0.79 -1.25 3.83
C LYS A 37 0.90 -2.73 3.44
N MET A 38 1.73 -3.07 2.45
CA MET A 38 1.92 -4.46 2.03
C MET A 38 2.62 -5.31 3.10
N MET A 39 3.54 -4.75 3.87
CA MET A 39 4.15 -5.45 5.01
C MET A 39 3.15 -5.65 6.16
N ILE A 40 2.32 -4.65 6.46
CA ILE A 40 1.24 -4.77 7.42
C ILE A 40 0.21 -5.82 6.96
N LEU A 41 -0.18 -5.79 5.68
CA LEU A 41 -1.08 -6.77 5.08
C LEU A 41 -0.58 -8.20 5.27
N TYR A 42 0.72 -8.44 5.03
CA TYR A 42 1.33 -9.74 5.28
C TYR A 42 1.12 -10.20 6.73
N VAL A 43 1.37 -9.31 7.69
CA VAL A 43 1.19 -9.63 9.13
C VAL A 43 -0.27 -9.91 9.46
N LEU A 44 -1.21 -9.10 8.96
CA LEU A 44 -2.64 -9.32 9.18
C LEU A 44 -3.10 -10.65 8.58
N ALA A 45 -2.72 -10.93 7.33
CA ALA A 45 -3.09 -12.16 6.63
C ALA A 45 -2.56 -13.40 7.36
N ARG A 46 -1.29 -13.38 7.80
CA ARG A 46 -0.72 -14.49 8.59
C ARG A 46 -1.47 -14.72 9.90
N HIS A 47 -1.86 -13.67 10.61
CA HIS A 47 -2.66 -13.83 11.82
C HIS A 47 -4.06 -14.40 11.55
N GLU A 48 -4.69 -14.01 10.42
CA GLU A 48 -5.97 -14.61 10.05
C GLU A 48 -5.85 -16.10 9.71
N GLU A 49 -4.77 -16.52 9.08
CA GLU A 49 -4.51 -17.94 8.80
C GLU A 49 -4.18 -18.71 10.10
N ASP A 50 -3.28 -18.18 10.92
CA ASP A 50 -2.75 -18.89 12.09
C ASP A 50 -3.75 -18.93 13.25
N ASP A 51 -4.52 -17.86 13.50
CA ASP A 51 -5.41 -17.75 14.65
C ASP A 51 -6.88 -18.12 14.32
N HIS A 52 -7.35 -17.78 13.12
CA HIS A 52 -8.72 -18.02 12.68
C HIS A 52 -8.85 -19.18 11.68
N GLY A 53 -7.74 -19.79 11.27
CA GLY A 53 -7.75 -20.86 10.27
C GLY A 53 -8.27 -20.41 8.89
N ALA A 54 -8.16 -19.11 8.59
CA ALA A 54 -8.65 -18.56 7.33
C ALA A 54 -7.90 -19.15 6.14
N LYS A 55 -8.62 -19.43 5.07
CA LYS A 55 -8.02 -19.73 3.77
C LYS A 55 -8.05 -18.47 2.93
N LEU A 56 -6.89 -17.85 2.71
CA LEU A 56 -6.75 -16.60 1.98
C LEU A 56 -6.15 -16.85 0.60
N ASN A 57 -6.61 -16.07 -0.38
CA ASN A 57 -5.99 -16.04 -1.69
C ASN A 57 -4.86 -15.00 -1.71
N TRP A 58 -3.64 -15.46 -1.48
CA TRP A 58 -2.45 -14.60 -1.43
C TRP A 58 -2.19 -13.84 -2.74
N ARG A 59 -2.52 -14.46 -3.89
CA ARG A 59 -2.40 -13.77 -5.17
C ARG A 59 -3.35 -12.58 -5.25
N VAL A 60 -4.59 -12.74 -4.81
CA VAL A 60 -5.58 -11.65 -4.77
C VAL A 60 -5.17 -10.56 -3.78
N LEU A 61 -4.61 -10.91 -2.62
CA LEU A 61 -4.06 -9.93 -1.66
C LEU A 61 -2.96 -9.08 -2.30
N ILE A 62 -2.03 -9.71 -3.02
CA ILE A 62 -0.93 -9.02 -3.69
C ILE A 62 -1.46 -8.18 -4.86
N GLU A 63 -2.27 -8.77 -5.74
CA GLU A 63 -2.86 -8.03 -6.88
C GLU A 63 -3.71 -6.86 -6.39
N GLY A 64 -4.55 -7.06 -5.38
CA GLY A 64 -5.35 -5.98 -4.78
C GLY A 64 -4.49 -4.83 -4.25
N GLY A 65 -3.37 -5.15 -3.60
CA GLY A 65 -2.40 -4.14 -3.17
C GLY A 65 -1.76 -3.38 -4.33
N ILE A 66 -1.42 -4.07 -5.43
CA ILE A 66 -0.90 -3.46 -6.66
C ILE A 66 -1.98 -2.61 -7.34
N PHE A 67 -3.23 -3.10 -7.42
CA PHE A 67 -4.35 -2.35 -8.00
C PHE A 67 -4.59 -1.04 -7.26
N GLU A 68 -4.67 -1.08 -5.92
CA GLU A 68 -4.84 0.12 -5.11
C GLU A 68 -3.66 1.08 -5.26
N PHE A 69 -2.44 0.58 -5.40
CA PHE A 69 -1.26 1.40 -5.65
C PHE A 69 -1.33 2.10 -7.01
N LEU A 70 -1.64 1.38 -8.10
CA LEU A 70 -1.76 1.96 -9.44
C LEU A 70 -2.92 2.96 -9.51
N HIS A 71 -4.06 2.62 -8.91
CA HIS A 71 -5.22 3.49 -8.82
C HIS A 71 -4.88 4.81 -8.11
N ARG A 72 -4.20 4.71 -6.96
CA ARG A 72 -3.79 5.88 -6.19
C ARG A 72 -2.76 6.74 -6.94
N ASN A 73 -1.86 6.11 -7.68
CA ASN A 73 -0.85 6.81 -8.46
C ASN A 73 -1.44 7.64 -9.62
N VAL A 74 -2.56 7.20 -10.18
CA VAL A 74 -3.34 7.99 -11.15
C VAL A 74 -4.04 9.17 -10.48
N LEU A 75 -4.68 8.94 -9.32
CA LEU A 75 -5.49 9.95 -8.61
C LEU A 75 -4.65 11.01 -7.91
N THR A 76 -3.38 10.69 -7.65
CA THR A 76 -2.40 11.57 -7.01
C THR A 76 -2.89 12.25 -5.72
N ASP A 77 -3.05 13.58 -5.71
CA ASP A 77 -3.11 14.41 -4.51
C ASP A 77 -4.55 14.79 -4.10
N ILE A 78 -5.50 13.89 -4.21
CA ILE A 78 -6.87 14.14 -3.72
C ILE A 78 -6.90 13.95 -2.20
N LYS A 79 -7.33 15.00 -1.47
CA LYS A 79 -7.47 14.95 -0.01
C LYS A 79 -8.49 13.86 0.40
N PRO A 80 -8.23 13.09 1.48
CA PRO A 80 -9.08 11.97 1.87
C PRO A 80 -10.57 12.29 1.97
N PRO A 81 -11.03 13.39 2.61
CA PRO A 81 -12.47 13.68 2.67
C PRO A 81 -13.12 13.87 1.30
N VAL A 82 -12.42 14.55 0.38
CA VAL A 82 -12.90 14.75 -0.99
C VAL A 82 -12.90 13.42 -1.76
N PHE A 83 -11.86 12.60 -1.57
CA PHE A 83 -11.77 11.28 -2.18
C PHE A 83 -12.90 10.36 -1.73
N HIS A 84 -13.20 10.30 -0.43
CA HIS A 84 -14.29 9.48 0.10
C HIS A 84 -15.64 9.90 -0.48
N GLU A 85 -15.90 11.20 -0.61
CA GLU A 85 -17.13 11.70 -1.20
C GLU A 85 -17.21 11.39 -2.71
N LEU A 86 -16.11 11.55 -3.45
CA LEU A 86 -16.05 11.18 -4.86
C LEU A 86 -16.32 9.69 -5.08
N VAL A 87 -15.73 8.82 -4.26
CA VAL A 87 -15.95 7.37 -4.35
C VAL A 87 -17.41 7.04 -4.01
N ARG A 88 -17.98 7.68 -3.00
CA ARG A 88 -19.36 7.44 -2.57
C ARG A 88 -20.37 7.83 -3.65
N VAL A 89 -20.17 8.95 -4.33
CA VAL A 89 -21.13 9.51 -5.30
C VAL A 89 -20.84 9.07 -6.73
N HIS A 90 -19.57 8.99 -7.10
CA HIS A 90 -19.10 8.82 -8.48
C HIS A 90 -18.11 7.65 -8.65
N GLY A 91 -18.10 6.67 -7.74
CA GLY A 91 -17.06 5.63 -7.70
C GLY A 91 -16.87 4.91 -9.05
N LYS A 92 -17.96 4.52 -9.73
CA LYS A 92 -17.85 3.85 -11.05
C LYS A 92 -17.25 4.75 -12.14
N GLN A 93 -17.64 6.02 -12.19
CA GLN A 93 -17.08 6.96 -13.16
C GLN A 93 -15.61 7.24 -12.87
N LEU A 94 -15.26 7.36 -11.59
CA LEU A 94 -13.88 7.54 -11.15
C LEU A 94 -13.01 6.35 -11.55
N ASN A 95 -13.46 5.13 -11.29
CA ASN A 95 -12.77 3.92 -11.67
C ASN A 95 -12.59 3.83 -13.19
N SER A 96 -13.66 4.05 -13.96
CA SER A 96 -13.59 4.04 -15.43
C SER A 96 -12.57 5.05 -15.96
N TRP A 97 -12.52 6.25 -15.39
CA TRP A 97 -11.54 7.26 -15.75
C TRP A 97 -10.10 6.79 -15.41
N VAL A 98 -9.89 6.19 -14.25
CA VAL A 98 -8.58 5.64 -13.86
C VAL A 98 -8.13 4.54 -14.84
N TYR A 99 -9.04 3.65 -15.26
CA TYR A 99 -8.72 2.58 -16.21
C TYR A 99 -8.27 3.14 -17.57
N GLU A 100 -8.96 4.16 -18.08
CA GLU A 100 -8.57 4.82 -19.33
C GLU A 100 -7.23 5.55 -19.21
N GLU A 101 -6.97 6.23 -18.07
CA GLU A 101 -5.68 6.86 -17.81
C GLU A 101 -4.53 5.83 -17.72
N LEU A 102 -4.76 4.69 -17.08
CA LEU A 102 -3.76 3.62 -17.02
C LEU A 102 -3.46 3.08 -18.43
N LYS A 103 -4.47 2.80 -19.24
CA LYS A 103 -4.30 2.34 -20.64
C LYS A 103 -3.54 3.38 -21.47
N ARG A 104 -3.82 4.67 -21.28
CA ARG A 104 -3.15 5.77 -21.98
C ARG A 104 -1.68 5.91 -21.57
N ARG A 105 -1.37 5.79 -20.27
CA ARG A 105 -0.01 5.98 -19.73
C ARG A 105 0.86 4.74 -19.85
N ILE A 106 0.26 3.58 -19.86
CA ILE A 106 0.89 2.26 -19.94
C ILE A 106 0.21 1.47 -21.07
N PRO A 107 0.46 1.81 -22.35
CA PRO A 107 -0.24 1.15 -23.49
C PRO A 107 0.00 -0.37 -23.53
N GLU A 108 1.08 -0.85 -22.92
CA GLU A 108 1.45 -2.27 -22.86
C GLU A 108 0.89 -2.98 -21.62
N ILE A 109 -0.06 -2.36 -20.90
CA ILE A 109 -0.70 -3.01 -19.75
C ILE A 109 -1.49 -4.23 -20.23
N ASP A 110 -1.33 -5.32 -19.50
CA ASP A 110 -1.94 -6.59 -19.85
C ASP A 110 -3.46 -6.54 -19.70
N ALA A 111 -4.21 -7.03 -20.70
CA ALA A 111 -5.67 -6.97 -20.72
C ALA A 111 -6.31 -7.82 -19.60
N ASP A 112 -5.75 -9.00 -19.31
CA ASP A 112 -6.26 -9.86 -18.23
C ASP A 112 -5.98 -9.25 -16.86
N PHE A 113 -4.83 -8.58 -16.71
CA PHE A 113 -4.52 -7.83 -15.49
C PHE A 113 -5.51 -6.69 -15.28
N MET A 114 -5.84 -5.93 -16.34
CA MET A 114 -6.85 -4.86 -16.27
C MET A 114 -8.24 -5.40 -15.96
N ALA A 115 -8.66 -6.50 -16.57
CA ALA A 115 -9.95 -7.13 -16.29
C ALA A 115 -10.07 -7.55 -14.81
N ARG A 116 -9.00 -8.10 -14.22
CA ARG A 116 -8.99 -8.43 -12.78
C ARG A 116 -9.01 -7.18 -11.91
N MET A 117 -8.37 -6.10 -12.33
CA MET A 117 -8.42 -4.82 -11.62
C MET A 117 -9.83 -4.22 -11.63
N GLU A 118 -10.51 -4.25 -12.77
CA GLU A 118 -11.90 -3.81 -12.92
C GLU A 118 -12.82 -4.66 -12.03
N GLU A 119 -12.69 -5.99 -12.06
CA GLU A 119 -13.43 -6.90 -11.19
C GLU A 119 -13.18 -6.62 -9.70
N PHE A 120 -11.94 -6.34 -9.34
CA PHE A 120 -11.56 -6.01 -7.96
C PHE A 120 -12.27 -4.75 -7.45
N PHE A 121 -12.31 -3.68 -8.23
CA PHE A 121 -12.91 -2.41 -7.77
C PHE A 121 -14.43 -2.38 -7.92
N ASP A 122 -14.98 -2.94 -8.99
CA ASP A 122 -16.38 -2.76 -9.36
C ASP A 122 -17.31 -3.86 -8.84
N ASN A 123 -16.78 -5.01 -8.42
CA ASN A 123 -17.54 -6.09 -7.82
C ASN A 123 -17.30 -6.20 -6.30
N PRO A 124 -18.22 -5.72 -5.43
CA PRO A 124 -18.05 -5.82 -3.97
C PRO A 124 -17.95 -7.26 -3.45
N ALA A 125 -18.52 -8.24 -4.16
CA ALA A 125 -18.50 -9.65 -3.78
C ALA A 125 -17.20 -10.37 -4.16
N PHE A 126 -16.34 -9.73 -4.95
CA PHE A 126 -15.05 -10.29 -5.33
C PHE A 126 -14.09 -10.28 -4.15
N TYR A 127 -13.78 -11.45 -3.60
CA TYR A 127 -12.88 -11.67 -2.47
C TYR A 127 -13.05 -10.66 -1.31
N PRO A 128 -14.23 -10.61 -0.68
CA PRO A 128 -14.56 -9.58 0.32
C PRO A 128 -13.65 -9.63 1.55
N LYS A 129 -13.13 -10.82 1.92
CA LYS A 129 -12.22 -10.98 3.06
C LYS A 129 -10.86 -10.38 2.77
N GLU A 130 -10.31 -10.63 1.59
CA GLU A 130 -9.04 -10.07 1.14
C GLU A 130 -9.14 -8.54 1.02
N LYS A 131 -10.22 -8.01 0.51
CA LYS A 131 -10.49 -6.56 0.48
C LYS A 131 -10.57 -5.95 1.86
N LYS A 132 -11.19 -6.65 2.82
CA LYS A 132 -11.24 -6.19 4.21
C LYS A 132 -9.86 -6.10 4.83
N LEU A 133 -8.99 -7.09 4.60
CA LEU A 133 -7.60 -7.09 5.06
C LEU A 133 -6.79 -5.95 4.42
N LEU A 134 -6.96 -5.70 3.12
CA LEU A 134 -6.32 -4.58 2.42
C LEU A 134 -6.74 -3.22 2.99
N ARG A 135 -8.04 -3.05 3.29
CA ARG A 135 -8.56 -1.83 3.91
C ARG A 135 -7.99 -1.64 5.32
N ALA A 136 -8.00 -2.68 6.14
CA ALA A 136 -7.39 -2.62 7.47
C ALA A 136 -5.90 -2.25 7.42
N ALA A 137 -5.14 -2.87 6.52
CA ALA A 137 -3.72 -2.55 6.32
C ALA A 137 -3.51 -1.09 5.86
N HIS A 138 -4.42 -0.56 5.03
CA HIS A 138 -4.38 0.84 4.59
C HIS A 138 -4.52 1.81 5.77
N TYR A 139 -5.50 1.60 6.65
CA TYR A 139 -5.72 2.48 7.79
C TYR A 139 -4.64 2.33 8.87
N LEU A 140 -4.14 1.13 9.10
CA LEU A 140 -3.01 0.90 10.01
C LEU A 140 -1.72 1.59 9.52
N ALA A 141 -1.44 1.55 8.20
CA ALA A 141 -0.32 2.29 7.63
C ALA A 141 -0.51 3.82 7.77
N THR A 142 -1.74 4.30 7.60
CA THR A 142 -2.09 5.71 7.80
C THR A 142 -1.97 6.12 9.26
N GLN A 143 -2.44 5.29 10.20
CA GLN A 143 -2.31 5.53 11.64
C GLN A 143 -0.84 5.59 12.06
N TRP A 144 0.00 4.71 11.51
CA TRP A 144 1.43 4.72 11.82
C TRP A 144 2.09 6.04 11.40
N GLU A 145 1.78 6.56 10.20
CA GLU A 145 2.23 7.89 9.76
C GLU A 145 1.67 8.99 10.67
N PHE A 146 0.38 8.94 10.93
CA PHE A 146 -0.32 9.94 11.73
C PHE A 146 0.24 10.04 13.14
N ASN A 147 0.56 8.93 13.79
CA ASN A 147 1.15 8.91 15.12
C ASN A 147 2.48 9.69 15.18
N ILE A 148 3.26 9.67 14.10
CA ILE A 148 4.51 10.45 14.03
C ILE A 148 4.21 11.94 13.87
N ILE A 149 3.35 12.30 12.90
CA ILE A 149 3.07 13.71 12.62
C ILE A 149 2.23 14.37 13.70
N TYR A 150 1.40 13.64 14.42
CA TYR A 150 0.52 14.16 15.46
C TYR A 150 1.29 14.97 16.51
N HIS A 151 2.47 14.53 16.91
CA HIS A 151 3.29 15.21 17.88
C HIS A 151 3.73 16.63 17.47
N PHE A 152 3.84 16.86 16.16
CA PHE A 152 4.23 18.18 15.62
C PHE A 152 3.01 19.06 15.30
N ASN A 153 1.81 18.52 15.33
CA ASN A 153 0.60 19.16 14.83
C ASN A 153 -0.47 19.36 15.93
N GLN A 154 -0.14 19.11 17.20
CA GLN A 154 -1.03 19.39 18.31
C GLN A 154 -1.40 20.89 18.32
N GLY A 155 -2.68 21.19 18.17
CA GLY A 155 -3.17 22.57 18.05
C GLY A 155 -3.40 23.07 16.62
N ILE A 156 -3.07 22.30 15.59
CA ILE A 156 -3.52 22.57 14.21
C ILE A 156 -5.00 22.22 14.10
N PHE A 157 -5.76 23.09 13.41
CA PHE A 157 -7.19 22.89 13.17
C PHE A 157 -7.46 21.54 12.47
N GLY A 158 -8.41 20.78 12.97
CA GLY A 158 -8.85 19.50 12.37
C GLY A 158 -7.97 18.28 12.72
N ILE A 159 -6.92 18.44 13.56
CA ILE A 159 -6.02 17.32 13.87
C ILE A 159 -6.70 16.24 14.73
N GLU A 160 -7.55 16.64 15.67
CA GLU A 160 -8.29 15.70 16.53
C GLU A 160 -9.40 14.98 15.75
N GLU A 161 -10.08 15.68 14.86
CA GLU A 161 -11.07 15.07 13.94
C GLU A 161 -10.40 14.05 13.04
N THR A 162 -9.20 14.35 12.52
CA THR A 162 -8.41 13.40 11.73
C THR A 162 -8.02 12.17 12.54
N ARG A 163 -7.61 12.34 13.80
CA ARG A 163 -7.30 11.25 14.72
C ARG A 163 -8.51 10.33 14.91
N GLN A 164 -9.65 10.92 15.28
CA GLN A 164 -10.89 10.19 15.52
C GLN A 164 -11.36 9.44 14.26
N ALA A 165 -11.26 10.06 13.08
CA ALA A 165 -11.63 9.41 11.82
C ALA A 165 -10.76 8.17 11.54
N ILE A 166 -9.44 8.26 11.75
CA ILE A 166 -8.53 7.12 11.56
C ILE A 166 -8.82 6.01 12.58
N GLU A 167 -9.03 6.37 13.85
CA GLU A 167 -9.34 5.41 14.92
C GLU A 167 -10.67 4.69 14.65
N SER A 168 -11.71 5.41 14.24
CA SER A 168 -13.02 4.83 13.90
C SER A 168 -12.93 3.84 12.74
N GLU A 169 -12.19 4.17 11.70
CA GLU A 169 -11.98 3.26 10.56
C GLU A 169 -11.23 1.97 10.96
N ILE A 170 -10.32 2.05 11.93
CA ILE A 170 -9.62 0.87 12.44
C ILE A 170 -10.55 0.03 13.30
N GLU A 171 -11.43 0.66 14.10
CA GLU A 171 -12.42 -0.02 14.93
C GLU A 171 -13.35 -0.91 14.10
N ASP A 172 -13.75 -0.47 12.90
CA ASP A 172 -14.56 -1.27 11.95
C ASP A 172 -13.87 -2.58 11.49
N HIS A 173 -12.57 -2.72 11.76
CA HIS A 173 -11.78 -3.90 11.43
C HIS A 173 -11.30 -4.69 12.67
N TYR A 174 -11.84 -4.39 13.85
CA TYR A 174 -11.38 -4.99 15.11
C TYR A 174 -11.75 -6.49 15.26
N ASP A 175 -12.58 -7.03 14.38
CA ASP A 175 -12.87 -8.46 14.28
C ASP A 175 -11.71 -9.27 13.66
N LEU A 176 -10.73 -8.60 13.00
CA LEU A 176 -9.55 -9.24 12.45
C LEU A 176 -8.52 -9.54 13.57
N ALA A 177 -8.06 -10.79 13.66
CA ALA A 177 -7.09 -11.23 14.66
C ALA A 177 -5.80 -10.37 14.64
N GLY A 178 -5.32 -10.05 13.45
CA GLY A 178 -4.13 -9.22 13.27
C GLY A 178 -4.30 -7.81 13.81
N VAL A 179 -5.46 -7.18 13.62
CA VAL A 179 -5.77 -5.83 14.14
C VAL A 179 -5.75 -5.84 15.68
N GLN A 180 -6.41 -6.83 16.31
CA GLN A 180 -6.40 -7.00 17.76
C GLN A 180 -4.97 -7.16 18.30
N LYS A 181 -4.14 -7.99 17.65
CA LYS A 181 -2.75 -8.21 18.07
C LYS A 181 -1.87 -6.98 17.92
N LEU A 182 -2.08 -6.19 16.89
CA LEU A 182 -1.35 -4.92 16.72
C LEU A 182 -1.75 -3.89 17.79
N ALA A 183 -3.03 -3.84 18.16
CA ALA A 183 -3.53 -2.97 19.23
C ALA A 183 -2.90 -3.27 20.59
N LEU A 184 -2.53 -4.54 20.86
CA LEU A 184 -1.84 -4.95 22.09
C LEU A 184 -0.37 -4.48 22.18
N LYS A 185 0.17 -3.84 21.13
CA LYS A 185 1.57 -3.35 21.04
C LYS A 185 2.62 -4.42 21.36
N GLY A 186 2.33 -5.68 20.98
CA GLY A 186 3.19 -6.84 21.17
C GLY A 186 4.28 -6.98 20.09
N LYS A 187 4.73 -8.21 19.84
CA LYS A 187 5.81 -8.51 18.88
C LYS A 187 5.48 -8.06 17.45
N SER A 188 4.25 -8.30 17.00
CA SER A 188 3.82 -7.90 15.64
C SER A 188 3.81 -6.39 15.46
N SER A 189 3.35 -5.61 16.46
CA SER A 189 3.41 -4.15 16.41
C SER A 189 4.86 -3.65 16.37
N LYS A 190 5.73 -4.21 17.22
CA LYS A 190 7.16 -3.87 17.21
C LYS A 190 7.84 -4.19 15.88
N PHE A 191 7.43 -5.26 15.21
CA PHE A 191 7.92 -5.58 13.87
C PHE A 191 7.46 -4.53 12.85
N ILE A 192 6.18 -4.12 12.87
CA ILE A 192 5.67 -3.06 12.00
C ILE A 192 6.37 -1.73 12.25
N ASP A 193 6.62 -1.37 13.52
CA ASP A 193 7.36 -0.17 13.88
C ASP A 193 8.81 -0.21 13.37
N LEU A 194 9.46 -1.38 13.51
CA LEU A 194 10.82 -1.59 13.06
C LEU A 194 10.95 -1.44 11.55
N VAL A 195 10.12 -2.16 10.77
CA VAL A 195 10.17 -2.05 9.29
C VAL A 195 9.75 -0.66 8.81
N GLY A 196 8.87 0.03 9.54
CA GLY A 196 8.48 1.40 9.25
C GLY A 196 9.66 2.38 9.19
N GLN A 197 10.75 2.11 9.91
CA GLN A 197 11.96 2.94 9.89
C GLN A 197 12.69 2.92 8.54
N LEU A 198 12.49 1.90 7.70
CA LEU A 198 13.04 1.85 6.34
C LEU A 198 12.58 3.02 5.45
N ARG A 199 11.50 3.73 5.83
CA ARG A 199 11.05 4.94 5.16
C ARG A 199 12.03 6.10 5.28
N PHE A 200 12.79 6.15 6.37
CA PHE A 200 13.73 7.23 6.67
C PHE A 200 15.15 6.93 6.20
N GLN A 201 15.40 5.69 5.79
CA GLN A 201 16.68 5.29 5.21
C GLN A 201 16.67 5.58 3.71
N LYS A 202 17.57 6.46 3.27
CA LYS A 202 17.72 6.79 1.85
C LYS A 202 18.52 5.71 1.14
N ARG A 203 18.00 5.25 0.04
CA ARG A 203 18.70 4.35 -0.87
C ARG A 203 19.81 5.14 -1.60
N TRP A 204 21.02 4.60 -1.62
CA TRP A 204 22.19 5.25 -2.29
C TRP A 204 22.42 6.68 -1.79
N ALA A 205 22.46 6.90 -0.49
CA ALA A 205 22.63 8.22 0.14
C ALA A 205 23.87 8.98 -0.32
N GLN A 206 24.86 8.29 -0.86
CA GLN A 206 26.13 8.86 -1.34
C GLN A 206 26.08 9.33 -2.79
N SER A 207 24.99 9.07 -3.52
CA SER A 207 24.88 9.41 -4.95
C SER A 207 23.61 10.23 -5.22
N PRO A 208 23.70 11.37 -5.91
CA PRO A 208 22.53 12.14 -6.34
C PRO A 208 21.59 11.28 -7.18
N ARG A 209 20.31 11.27 -6.84
CA ARG A 209 19.29 10.52 -7.58
C ARG A 209 18.01 11.33 -7.72
N VAL A 210 17.32 11.13 -8.83
CA VAL A 210 16.00 11.71 -9.09
C VAL A 210 15.09 10.60 -9.62
N PRO A 211 13.99 10.30 -8.94
CA PRO A 211 13.63 10.74 -7.58
C PRO A 211 14.52 10.11 -6.49
N GLU A 212 14.63 10.79 -5.35
CA GLU A 212 15.12 10.14 -4.15
C GLU A 212 14.15 9.05 -3.71
N THR A 213 14.64 7.85 -3.42
CA THR A 213 13.84 6.74 -2.91
C THR A 213 14.39 6.24 -1.59
N SER A 214 13.49 5.94 -0.68
CA SER A 214 13.81 5.23 0.57
C SER A 214 14.10 3.76 0.30
N VAL A 215 14.65 3.06 1.29
CA VAL A 215 14.72 1.60 1.26
C VAL A 215 13.31 1.00 1.20
N MET A 216 12.36 1.56 1.95
CA MET A 216 10.95 1.13 1.93
C MET A 216 10.32 1.21 0.53
N GLY A 217 10.46 2.34 -0.15
CA GLY A 217 9.94 2.49 -1.52
C GLY A 217 10.63 1.54 -2.52
N HIS A 218 11.95 1.36 -2.36
CA HIS A 218 12.70 0.42 -3.20
C HIS A 218 12.17 -1.02 -3.11
N VAL A 219 11.89 -1.55 -1.91
CA VAL A 219 11.44 -2.94 -1.78
C VAL A 219 10.08 -3.16 -2.45
N LEU A 220 9.19 -2.19 -2.46
CA LEU A 220 7.92 -2.31 -3.19
C LEU A 220 8.13 -2.39 -4.69
N LEU A 221 9.01 -1.52 -5.25
CA LEU A 221 9.31 -1.57 -6.68
C LEU A 221 9.91 -2.92 -7.08
N VAL A 222 10.84 -3.46 -6.28
CA VAL A 222 11.41 -4.80 -6.51
C VAL A 222 10.35 -5.89 -6.41
N ALA A 223 9.43 -5.81 -5.43
CA ALA A 223 8.34 -6.75 -5.26
C ALA A 223 7.40 -6.77 -6.47
N ILE A 224 6.98 -5.59 -6.94
CA ILE A 224 6.11 -5.45 -8.12
C ILE A 224 6.82 -5.99 -9.37
N MET A 225 8.09 -5.65 -9.57
CA MET A 225 8.86 -6.21 -10.70
C MET A 225 8.98 -7.73 -10.61
N GLY A 226 9.25 -8.28 -9.43
CA GLY A 226 9.30 -9.72 -9.18
C GLY A 226 7.98 -10.40 -9.53
N TYR A 227 6.85 -9.82 -9.09
CA TYR A 227 5.51 -10.28 -9.44
C TYR A 227 5.33 -10.38 -10.97
N PHE A 228 5.58 -9.29 -11.71
CA PHE A 228 5.40 -9.29 -13.16
C PHE A 228 6.41 -10.15 -13.92
N CYS A 229 7.63 -10.32 -13.42
CA CYS A 229 8.57 -11.30 -13.97
C CYS A 229 8.02 -12.72 -13.85
N ALA A 230 7.49 -13.09 -12.68
CA ALA A 230 6.92 -14.42 -12.48
C ALA A 230 5.66 -14.66 -13.34
N VAL A 231 4.78 -13.67 -13.45
CA VAL A 231 3.61 -13.73 -14.33
C VAL A 231 4.02 -13.90 -15.79
N LYS A 232 5.03 -13.15 -16.26
CA LYS A 232 5.50 -13.19 -17.65
C LYS A 232 6.02 -14.58 -18.09
N ILE A 233 6.55 -15.36 -17.14
CA ILE A 233 7.02 -16.74 -17.42
C ILE A 233 5.96 -17.79 -17.13
N ASN A 234 4.70 -17.40 -16.93
CA ASN A 234 3.58 -18.28 -16.58
C ASN A 234 3.87 -19.17 -15.35
N ALA A 235 4.49 -18.58 -14.32
CA ALA A 235 4.76 -19.28 -13.07
C ALA A 235 3.46 -19.62 -12.34
N CYS A 236 3.45 -20.70 -11.53
CA CYS A 236 2.32 -21.03 -10.66
C CYS A 236 2.10 -19.94 -9.60
N ASP A 237 0.90 -19.89 -9.02
CA ASP A 237 0.50 -18.85 -8.06
C ASP A 237 1.44 -18.76 -6.87
N GLU A 238 1.90 -19.89 -6.31
CA GLU A 238 2.84 -19.91 -5.21
C GLU A 238 4.18 -19.24 -5.57
N ARG A 239 4.67 -19.44 -6.78
CA ARG A 239 5.89 -18.79 -7.27
C ARG A 239 5.69 -17.30 -7.47
N VAL A 240 4.54 -16.89 -8.00
CA VAL A 240 4.19 -15.47 -8.16
C VAL A 240 4.15 -14.77 -6.79
N VAL A 241 3.47 -15.38 -5.83
CA VAL A 241 3.40 -14.89 -4.43
C VAL A 241 4.79 -14.80 -3.81
N ASN A 242 5.58 -15.87 -3.92
CA ASN A 242 6.93 -15.90 -3.34
C ASN A 242 7.86 -14.87 -4.00
N ALA A 243 7.77 -14.66 -5.31
CA ALA A 243 8.57 -13.64 -6.00
C ALA A 243 8.26 -12.23 -5.48
N PHE A 244 6.98 -11.92 -5.25
CA PHE A 244 6.58 -10.64 -4.65
C PHE A 244 7.08 -10.52 -3.20
N LEU A 245 6.85 -11.52 -2.36
CA LEU A 245 7.22 -11.47 -0.95
C LEU A 245 8.75 -11.43 -0.76
N CYS A 246 9.50 -12.19 -1.56
CA CYS A 246 10.97 -12.07 -1.57
C CYS A 246 11.42 -10.65 -1.91
N GLY A 247 10.80 -10.03 -2.93
CA GLY A 247 11.08 -8.65 -3.29
C GLY A 247 10.72 -7.66 -2.18
N LEU A 248 9.59 -7.88 -1.48
CA LEU A 248 9.12 -7.01 -0.42
C LEU A 248 10.02 -7.05 0.83
N PHE A 249 10.57 -8.20 1.15
CA PHE A 249 11.32 -8.42 2.41
C PHE A 249 12.84 -8.55 2.23
N HIS A 250 13.40 -8.45 1.02
CA HIS A 250 14.83 -8.69 0.78
C HIS A 250 15.77 -7.72 1.52
N ALA A 251 15.33 -6.49 1.75
CA ALA A 251 16.12 -5.47 2.44
C ALA A 251 15.78 -5.37 3.94
N LEU A 252 15.08 -6.36 4.51
CA LEU A 252 14.78 -6.38 5.95
C LEU A 252 16.02 -6.27 6.86
N PRO A 253 17.15 -6.88 6.53
CA PRO A 253 18.37 -6.73 7.34
C PRO A 253 18.88 -5.30 7.43
N GLU A 254 18.57 -4.43 6.49
CA GLU A 254 18.97 -3.01 6.51
C GLU A 254 18.33 -2.23 7.68
N VAL A 255 17.28 -2.77 8.31
CA VAL A 255 16.67 -2.18 9.52
C VAL A 255 17.65 -2.21 10.71
N LEU A 256 18.58 -3.16 10.71
CA LEU A 256 19.49 -3.41 11.83
C LEU A 256 20.88 -2.76 11.63
N THR A 257 21.12 -2.17 10.48
CA THR A 257 22.39 -1.52 10.11
C THR A 257 22.24 -0.01 10.03
#